data_54312f2b4d260538d31e3dfd7dd2cad7
#
_entry.id   54312f2b4d260538d31e3dfd7dd2cad7
#
_cell.length_a   1.000
_cell.length_b   1.000
_cell.length_c   1.000
_cell.angle_alpha   90.00
_cell.angle_beta   90.00
_cell.angle_gamma   90.00
#
_symmetry.space_group_name_H-M   'P 1'
#
loop_
_entity.id
_entity.type
_entity.pdbx_description
1 polymer ?
#
loop_
_entity_poly.entity_id
_entity_poly.type
_entity_poly.pdbx_seq_one_letter_code
_entity_poly.pdbx_strand_id
1 'polypeptide(L)' 'MIGYAKQKSNSVDVYDEHGKFLFNKCGQVVGYTSASVSIKSDTGTVWTYNHEGRCLFGK' A
#
# COMPACT_ATOMS: atom_id res chain seq x y z
N MET A 1 -4.95 3.23 -11.09
CA MET A 1 -4.14 2.01 -10.88
C MET A 1 -2.88 2.35 -10.11
N ILE A 2 -2.36 1.41 -9.37
CA ILE A 2 -1.15 1.63 -8.57
C ILE A 2 0.07 1.61 -9.49
N GLY A 3 0.85 2.69 -9.46
CA GLY A 3 2.09 2.78 -10.21
C GLY A 3 3.27 2.30 -9.38
N TYR A 4 3.35 2.74 -8.13
CA TYR A 4 4.37 2.25 -7.21
C TYR A 4 4.01 2.60 -5.77
N ALA A 5 4.65 1.91 -4.84
CA ALA A 5 4.52 2.14 -3.42
C ALA A 5 5.90 2.46 -2.85
N LYS A 6 6.00 3.59 -2.15
CA LYS A 6 7.27 4.05 -1.59
C LYS A 6 7.28 3.83 -0.08
N GLN A 7 8.29 3.11 0.39
CA GLN A 7 8.47 2.87 1.82
C GLN A 7 9.10 4.10 2.48
N LYS A 8 8.47 4.55 3.57
CA LYS A 8 9.07 5.51 4.49
C LYS A 8 9.35 4.79 5.79
N SER A 9 9.87 5.49 6.80
CA SER A 9 10.32 4.83 8.03
C SER A 9 9.22 3.95 8.65
N ASN A 10 7.99 4.44 8.76
CA ASN A 10 6.89 3.70 9.37
C ASN A 10 5.62 3.72 8.52
N SER A 11 5.73 4.13 7.27
CA SER A 11 4.54 4.24 6.43
C SER A 11 4.87 3.98 4.98
N VAL A 12 3.82 3.79 4.20
CA VAL A 12 3.92 3.54 2.77
C VAL A 12 3.08 4.56 2.03
N ASP A 13 3.70 5.27 1.10
CA ASP A 13 3.00 6.20 0.21
C ASP A 13 2.74 5.48 -1.10
N VAL A 14 1.50 5.46 -1.52
CA VAL A 14 1.11 4.77 -2.76
C VAL A 14 0.75 5.81 -3.82
N TYR A 15 1.31 5.64 -5.00
CA TYR A 15 1.12 6.54 -6.15
C TYR A 15 0.56 5.77 -7.32
N ASP A 16 -0.15 6.47 -8.20
CA ASP A 16 -0.68 5.86 -9.41
C ASP A 16 0.37 5.84 -10.52
N GLU A 17 -0.01 5.37 -11.70
CA GLU A 17 0.89 5.25 -12.85
C GLU A 17 1.32 6.61 -13.40
N HIS A 18 0.62 7.68 -13.02
CA HIS A 18 0.95 9.04 -13.43
C HIS A 18 1.77 9.78 -12.37
N GLY A 19 2.14 9.09 -11.28
CA GLY A 19 2.88 9.69 -10.19
C GLY A 19 2.03 10.50 -9.24
N LYS A 20 0.71 10.38 -9.32
CA LYS A 20 -0.21 11.10 -8.45
C LYS A 20 -0.40 10.34 -7.15
N PHE A 21 -0.32 11.06 -6.04
CA PHE A 21 -0.51 10.46 -4.71
C PHE A 21 -1.92 9.89 -4.57
N LEU A 22 -2.01 8.63 -4.17
CA LEU A 22 -3.28 7.95 -3.95
C LEU A 22 -3.64 7.92 -2.46
N PHE A 23 -2.75 7.36 -1.64
CA PHE A 23 -3.01 7.27 -0.20
C PHE A 23 -1.73 6.89 0.54
N ASN A 24 -1.80 7.03 1.87
CA ASN A 24 -0.71 6.67 2.77
C ASN A 24 -1.25 5.70 3.82
N LYS A 25 -0.47 4.67 4.12
CA LYS A 25 -0.81 3.69 5.15
C LYS A 25 0.38 3.44 6.05
N CYS A 26 0.14 3.23 7.33
CA CYS A 26 1.19 2.88 8.28
C CYS A 26 1.62 1.43 8.11
N GLY A 27 2.91 1.18 8.19
CA GLY A 27 3.48 -0.16 8.09
C GLY A 27 4.61 -0.24 7.08
N GLN A 28 4.84 -1.43 6.57
CA GLN A 28 5.91 -1.68 5.61
C GLN A 28 5.35 -2.34 4.36
N VAL A 29 5.78 -1.89 3.21
CA VAL A 29 5.34 -2.48 1.95
C VAL A 29 5.94 -3.87 1.80
N VAL A 30 5.08 -4.85 1.55
CA VAL A 30 5.48 -6.23 1.27
C VAL A 30 5.60 -6.43 -0.22
N GLY A 31 4.67 -5.84 -0.97
CA GLY A 31 4.67 -5.91 -2.41
C GLY A 31 3.44 -5.21 -2.97
N TYR A 32 3.40 -5.04 -4.26
CA TYR A 32 2.26 -4.40 -4.89
C TYR A 32 2.12 -4.83 -6.34
N THR A 33 0.89 -4.69 -6.85
CA THR A 33 0.59 -4.89 -8.26
C THR A 33 -0.14 -3.65 -8.76
N SER A 34 -0.53 -3.63 -10.01
CA SER A 34 -1.30 -2.49 -10.55
C SER A 34 -2.67 -2.36 -9.88
N ALA A 35 -3.19 -3.43 -9.30
CA ALA A 35 -4.53 -3.44 -8.72
C ALA A 35 -4.54 -3.35 -7.20
N SER A 36 -3.45 -3.71 -6.53
CA SER A 36 -3.44 -3.78 -5.06
C SER A 36 -2.03 -3.61 -4.50
N VAL A 37 -1.98 -3.29 -3.22
CA VAL A 37 -0.72 -3.18 -2.47
C VAL A 37 -0.88 -3.92 -1.16
N SER A 38 0.16 -4.67 -0.77
CA SER A 38 0.18 -5.40 0.49
C SER A 38 1.10 -4.69 1.46
N ILE A 39 0.59 -4.40 2.65
CA ILE A 39 1.31 -3.65 3.67
C ILE A 39 1.27 -4.42 4.97
N LYS A 40 2.44 -4.65 5.55
CA LYS A 40 2.57 -5.35 6.83
C LYS A 40 2.51 -4.33 7.97
N SER A 41 1.58 -4.51 8.89
CA SER A 41 1.43 -3.62 10.03
C SER A 41 2.46 -3.92 11.11
N ASP A 42 2.53 -3.06 12.13
CA ASP A 42 3.44 -3.24 13.26
C ASP A 42 3.16 -4.51 14.05
N THR A 43 1.93 -5.00 13.99
CA THR A 43 1.53 -6.23 14.69
C THR A 43 1.88 -7.48 13.89
N GLY A 44 2.43 -7.34 12.69
CA GLY A 44 2.77 -8.47 11.84
C GLY A 44 1.66 -8.90 10.90
N THR A 45 0.53 -8.21 10.93
CA THR A 45 -0.59 -8.51 10.03
C THR A 45 -0.36 -7.87 8.67
N VAL A 46 -0.56 -8.65 7.61
CA VAL A 46 -0.46 -8.13 6.25
C VAL A 46 -1.84 -7.74 5.77
N TRP A 47 -1.99 -6.49 5.38
CA TRP A 47 -3.25 -5.96 4.86
C TRP A 47 -3.10 -5.64 3.39
N THR A 48 -4.06 -6.02 2.59
CA THR A 48 -4.06 -5.75 1.16
C THR A 48 -5.11 -4.70 0.85
N TYR A 49 -4.67 -3.64 0.17
CA TYR A 49 -5.52 -2.51 -0.20
C TYR A 49 -5.60 -2.39 -1.71
N ASN A 50 -6.74 -1.90 -2.21
CA ASN A 50 -6.88 -1.64 -3.65
C ASN A 50 -6.32 -0.25 -3.97
N HIS A 51 -6.40 0.15 -5.24
CA HIS A 51 -5.86 1.44 -5.70
C HIS A 51 -6.60 2.64 -5.11
N GLU A 52 -7.76 2.43 -4.49
CA GLU A 52 -8.52 3.49 -3.81
C GLU A 52 -8.21 3.58 -2.32
N GLY A 53 -7.32 2.73 -1.82
CA GLY A 53 -6.97 2.69 -0.40
C GLY A 53 -7.94 1.90 0.45
N ARG A 54 -8.84 1.16 -0.17
CA ARG A 54 -9.81 0.34 0.54
C ARG A 54 -9.19 -1.02 0.88
N CYS A 55 -9.34 -1.44 2.14
CA CYS A 55 -8.85 -2.73 2.57
C CYS A 55 -9.66 -3.84 1.92
N LEU A 56 -8.98 -4.73 1.21
CA LEU A 56 -9.61 -5.87 0.57
C LEU A 56 -9.66 -7.06 1.51
N PHE A 57 -8.54 -7.36 2.15
CA PHE A 57 -8.46 -8.43 3.14
C PHE A 57 -7.17 -8.26 3.96
N GLY A 58 -7.10 -9.01 5.06
CA GLY A 58 -5.92 -9.01 5.93
C GLY A 58 -5.77 -10.34 6.63
N LYS A 59 -4.59 -10.56 7.23
CA LYS A 59 -4.30 -11.78 7.97
C LYS A 59 -3.76 -11.43 9.34
#